data_845f8b0b1ae8aab13ed70463e214379d
#
_entry.id   845f8b0b1ae8aab13ed70463e214379d
#
_cell.length_a   1.000
_cell.length_b   1.000
_cell.length_c   1.000
_cell.angle_alpha   90.00
_cell.angle_beta   90.00
_cell.angle_gamma   90.00
#
_symmetry.space_group_name_H-M   'P 1'
#
loop_
_entity.id
_entity.type
_entity.pdbx_description
1 polymer ?
#
loop_
_entity_poly.entity_id
_entity_poly.type
_entity_poly.pdbx_seq_one_letter_code
_entity_poly.pdbx_strand_id
1 'polypeptide(L)'
;DLRMSRGLGDVYKRQDLALELKEEKNIGSAQSGIIVKTRIDTTNHIKETKIIIKNKKGEDSLGKPKGTYITIEAKDLSTNDGSFHKEMSEALFLNLKEMLNKKKKILIAGLGNADVTADSLGPKVVNNLYITRHLQKEGIGNYQFELSAIAPGVMAQTGIETSEILESLADRIKPDVVIVIDALAARSYSRLNKTIQISDTGIAPGSGVGNHRNEITQHTIGVPVLAIGVPTVISVPAIIHDVFGEKSLENVSENIDEEFISMHVTPKNIDESMKRISYTISEGINHLLHN
;
A
#
# COMPACT_ATOMS: atom_id res chain seq x y z
N ASP A 1 -27.37 -18.56 -11.20
CA ASP A 1 -27.52 -17.59 -10.11
C ASP A 1 -26.57 -17.82 -8.94
N LEU A 2 -26.12 -19.03 -8.69
CA LEU A 2 -24.98 -19.30 -7.79
C LEU A 2 -23.65 -18.70 -8.27
N ARG A 3 -23.52 -18.33 -9.55
CA ARG A 3 -22.32 -17.66 -10.09
C ARG A 3 -22.26 -16.17 -9.73
N MET A 4 -23.41 -15.49 -9.71
CA MET A 4 -23.49 -14.05 -9.33
C MET A 4 -23.22 -13.85 -7.85
N SER A 5 -23.80 -14.69 -6.96
CA SER A 5 -23.53 -14.60 -5.52
C SER A 5 -22.08 -14.93 -5.15
N ARG A 6 -21.42 -15.83 -5.90
CA ARG A 6 -19.98 -16.09 -5.75
C ARG A 6 -19.12 -14.92 -6.23
N GLY A 7 -19.50 -14.27 -7.34
CA GLY A 7 -18.78 -13.11 -7.88
C GLY A 7 -18.78 -11.92 -6.93
N LEU A 8 -19.91 -11.55 -6.33
CA LEU A 8 -20.04 -10.48 -5.35
C LEU A 8 -19.25 -10.78 -4.07
N GLY A 9 -19.35 -12.02 -3.55
CA GLY A 9 -18.59 -12.43 -2.39
C GLY A 9 -17.06 -12.41 -2.62
N ASP A 10 -16.59 -12.70 -3.83
CA ASP A 10 -15.17 -12.71 -4.16
C ASP A 10 -14.63 -11.29 -4.41
N VAL A 11 -15.38 -10.40 -5.03
CA VAL A 11 -15.01 -8.98 -5.16
C VAL A 11 -14.93 -8.31 -3.81
N TYR A 12 -15.86 -8.63 -2.91
CA TYR A 12 -15.88 -8.12 -1.54
C TYR A 12 -14.71 -8.64 -0.68
N LYS A 13 -14.24 -9.86 -0.91
CA LYS A 13 -13.14 -10.49 -0.16
C LYS A 13 -11.75 -10.01 -0.59
N ARG A 14 -11.61 -9.27 -1.68
CA ARG A 14 -10.33 -8.75 -2.16
C ARG A 14 -9.95 -7.51 -1.37
N GLN A 15 -9.21 -7.73 -0.29
CA GLN A 15 -8.80 -6.67 0.63
C GLN A 15 -7.30 -6.50 0.62
N ASP A 16 -6.87 -5.29 0.37
CA ASP A 16 -5.44 -4.96 0.35
C ASP A 16 -4.90 -4.70 1.76
N LEU A 17 -5.73 -4.13 2.66
CA LEU A 17 -5.30 -3.77 4.01
C LEU A 17 -5.43 -4.94 5.02
N ALA A 18 -4.31 -5.30 5.67
CA ALA A 18 -4.29 -6.33 6.71
C ALA A 18 -5.15 -5.98 7.93
N LEU A 19 -5.28 -4.69 8.23
CA LEU A 19 -6.10 -4.21 9.36
C LEU A 19 -7.60 -4.45 9.11
N GLU A 20 -8.08 -4.28 7.88
CA GLU A 20 -9.47 -4.55 7.52
C GLU A 20 -9.82 -6.03 7.71
N LEU A 21 -8.94 -6.93 7.28
CA LEU A 21 -9.09 -8.37 7.49
C LEU A 21 -9.09 -8.77 8.99
N LYS A 22 -8.24 -8.11 9.79
CA LYS A 22 -8.21 -8.32 11.24
C LYS A 22 -9.52 -7.91 11.90
N GLU A 23 -10.11 -6.80 11.48
CA GLU A 23 -11.37 -6.29 12.00
C GLU A 23 -12.55 -7.17 11.60
N GLU A 24 -12.64 -7.56 10.32
CA GLU A 24 -13.67 -8.47 9.81
C GLU A 24 -13.70 -9.80 10.57
N LYS A 25 -12.53 -10.40 10.75
CA LYS A 25 -12.41 -11.71 11.41
C LYS A 25 -12.40 -11.61 12.93
N ASN A 26 -12.62 -10.41 13.51
CA ASN A 26 -12.60 -10.15 14.96
C ASN A 26 -11.35 -10.73 15.66
N ILE A 27 -10.18 -10.61 15.01
CA ILE A 27 -8.93 -11.13 15.55
C ILE A 27 -8.46 -10.26 16.71
N GLY A 28 -8.43 -10.83 17.92
CA GLY A 28 -7.98 -10.16 19.13
C GLY A 28 -6.47 -9.90 19.16
N SER A 29 -5.98 -9.28 20.22
CA SER A 29 -4.57 -8.88 20.40
C SER A 29 -3.59 -10.06 20.46
N ALA A 30 -4.06 -11.27 20.80
CA ALA A 30 -3.26 -12.48 20.89
C ALA A 30 -4.04 -13.70 20.41
N GLN A 31 -4.08 -13.92 19.10
CA GLN A 31 -4.57 -15.16 18.52
C GLN A 31 -3.39 -16.02 18.09
N SER A 32 -3.54 -17.36 18.10
CA SER A 32 -2.45 -18.27 17.75
C SER A 32 -1.81 -17.92 16.39
N GLY A 33 -0.54 -17.52 16.43
CA GLY A 33 0.22 -17.17 15.22
C GLY A 33 0.14 -15.70 14.79
N ILE A 34 -0.65 -14.85 15.47
CA ILE A 34 -0.78 -13.42 15.16
C ILE A 34 -0.50 -12.60 16.42
N ILE A 35 0.27 -11.53 16.30
CA ILE A 35 0.46 -10.50 17.32
C ILE A 35 -0.05 -9.19 16.76
N VAL A 36 -0.90 -8.50 17.53
CA VAL A 36 -1.37 -7.16 17.21
C VAL A 36 -0.91 -6.20 18.30
N LYS A 37 -0.25 -5.12 17.90
CA LYS A 37 0.14 -4.02 18.78
C LYS A 37 -0.46 -2.73 18.22
N THR A 38 -1.13 -1.95 19.06
CA THR A 38 -1.67 -0.64 18.68
C THR A 38 -1.06 0.45 19.55
N ARG A 39 -0.61 1.51 18.89
CA ARG A 39 -0.15 2.75 19.53
C ARG A 39 -1.05 3.88 19.04
N ILE A 40 -1.46 4.73 19.96
CA ILE A 40 -2.28 5.92 19.65
C ILE A 40 -1.49 7.13 20.14
N ASP A 41 -1.18 8.01 19.20
CA ASP A 41 -0.70 9.36 19.51
C ASP A 41 -1.91 10.29 19.54
N THR A 42 -2.33 10.63 20.76
CA THR A 42 -3.52 11.48 20.99
C THR A 42 -3.26 12.94 20.62
N THR A 43 -2.00 13.38 20.63
CA THR A 43 -1.61 14.75 20.28
C THR A 43 -1.77 14.99 18.79
N ASN A 44 -1.31 14.01 17.99
CA ASN A 44 -1.24 14.12 16.54
C ASN A 44 -2.37 13.37 15.82
N HIS A 45 -3.31 12.79 16.59
CA HIS A 45 -4.42 12.00 16.06
C HIS A 45 -3.98 10.88 15.09
N ILE A 46 -2.78 10.32 15.32
CA ILE A 46 -2.23 9.21 14.56
C ILE A 46 -2.42 7.92 15.35
N LYS A 47 -2.98 6.92 14.70
CA LYS A 47 -3.11 5.57 15.23
C LYS A 47 -2.24 4.63 14.38
N GLU A 48 -1.33 3.94 15.04
CA GLU A 48 -0.47 2.94 14.43
C GLU A 48 -0.87 1.54 14.91
N THR A 49 -1.12 0.65 13.98
CA THR A 49 -1.41 -0.76 14.29
C THR A 49 -0.41 -1.66 13.58
N LYS A 50 0.39 -2.39 14.35
CA LYS A 50 1.36 -3.37 13.87
C LYS A 50 0.81 -4.78 14.05
N ILE A 51 0.63 -5.49 12.94
CA ILE A 51 0.19 -6.88 12.88
C ILE A 51 1.38 -7.73 12.44
N ILE A 52 1.74 -8.74 13.24
CA ILE A 52 2.82 -9.67 12.94
C ILE A 52 2.23 -11.07 12.80
N ILE A 53 2.34 -11.65 11.61
CA ILE A 53 1.94 -13.02 11.30
C ILE A 53 3.18 -13.90 11.41
N LYS A 54 3.20 -14.85 12.36
CA LYS A 54 4.40 -15.60 12.71
C LYS A 54 4.53 -16.96 12.01
N ASN A 55 3.41 -17.58 11.67
CA ASN A 55 3.38 -18.96 11.18
C ASN A 55 2.17 -19.22 10.28
N LYS A 56 2.12 -20.43 9.69
CA LYS A 56 1.07 -20.86 8.79
C LYS A 56 -0.34 -20.75 9.39
N LYS A 57 -0.51 -21.02 10.68
CA LYS A 57 -1.80 -20.88 11.36
C LYS A 57 -2.28 -19.42 11.39
N GLY A 58 -1.35 -18.48 11.54
CA GLY A 58 -1.64 -17.05 11.44
C GLY A 58 -1.99 -16.63 10.00
N GLU A 59 -1.30 -17.18 9.00
CA GLU A 59 -1.63 -16.95 7.59
C GLU A 59 -3.04 -17.42 7.26
N ASP A 60 -3.39 -18.65 7.63
CA ASP A 60 -4.71 -19.23 7.39
C ASP A 60 -5.82 -18.45 8.12
N SER A 61 -5.54 -17.97 9.33
CA SER A 61 -6.49 -17.16 10.12
C SER A 61 -6.73 -15.79 9.50
N LEU A 62 -5.68 -15.06 9.09
CA LEU A 62 -5.81 -13.70 8.57
C LEU A 62 -6.03 -13.68 7.04
N GLY A 63 -5.52 -14.68 6.31
CA GLY A 63 -5.55 -14.71 4.84
C GLY A 63 -4.47 -13.84 4.20
N LYS A 64 -3.38 -13.56 4.93
CA LYS A 64 -2.21 -12.81 4.46
C LYS A 64 -0.94 -13.60 4.73
N PRO A 65 0.12 -13.45 3.93
CA PRO A 65 1.40 -14.12 4.14
C PRO A 65 2.04 -13.78 5.50
N LYS A 66 2.88 -14.71 5.99
CA LYS A 66 3.72 -14.48 7.16
C LYS A 66 4.59 -13.24 6.95
N GLY A 67 4.58 -12.33 7.91
CA GLY A 67 5.32 -11.06 7.86
C GLY A 67 4.77 -10.02 8.81
N THR A 68 5.20 -8.79 8.60
CA THR A 68 4.85 -7.61 9.38
C THR A 68 4.03 -6.67 8.53
N TYR A 69 2.91 -6.22 9.07
CA TYR A 69 2.02 -5.23 8.46
C TYR A 69 1.82 -4.09 9.44
N ILE A 70 2.20 -2.89 9.06
CA ILE A 70 2.06 -1.67 9.87
C ILE A 70 1.06 -0.78 9.17
N THR A 71 0.00 -0.42 9.87
CA THR A 71 -1.03 0.49 9.37
C THR A 71 -0.97 1.78 10.18
N ILE A 72 -0.73 2.88 9.50
CA ILE A 72 -0.73 4.24 10.07
C ILE A 72 -2.03 4.88 9.60
N GLU A 73 -2.93 5.15 10.55
CA GLU A 73 -4.22 5.77 10.31
C GLU A 73 -4.20 7.22 10.80
N ALA A 74 -4.72 8.11 9.99
CA ALA A 74 -4.86 9.50 10.31
C ALA A 74 -6.29 9.99 10.08
N LYS A 75 -6.66 11.12 10.67
CA LYS A 75 -8.00 11.65 10.54
C LYS A 75 -8.32 12.04 9.08
N ASP A 76 -7.38 12.67 8.41
CA ASP A 76 -7.51 13.07 6.99
C ASP A 76 -6.14 13.39 6.38
N LEU A 77 -5.65 12.50 5.50
CA LEU A 77 -4.40 12.72 4.74
C LEU A 77 -4.55 13.77 3.62
N SER A 78 -5.78 14.13 3.28
CA SER A 78 -6.05 15.19 2.28
C SER A 78 -6.07 16.60 2.86
N THR A 79 -5.88 16.74 4.20
CA THR A 79 -5.87 18.05 4.87
C THR A 79 -4.73 18.95 4.36
N ASN A 80 -4.91 20.26 4.50
CA ASN A 80 -3.90 21.25 4.17
C ASN A 80 -2.99 21.62 5.37
N ASP A 81 -3.06 20.86 6.45
CA ASP A 81 -2.28 21.08 7.65
C ASP A 81 -0.84 20.58 7.47
N GLY A 82 0.10 21.51 7.34
CA GLY A 82 1.52 21.20 7.15
C GLY A 82 2.16 20.52 8.37
N SER A 83 1.69 20.78 9.59
CA SER A 83 2.20 20.12 10.80
C SER A 83 1.81 18.64 10.81
N PHE A 84 0.59 18.33 10.44
CA PHE A 84 0.07 16.99 10.32
C PHE A 84 0.84 16.16 9.29
N HIS A 85 1.15 16.72 8.11
CA HIS A 85 1.97 16.04 7.09
C HIS A 85 3.38 15.74 7.57
N LYS A 86 3.99 16.65 8.33
CA LYS A 86 5.30 16.44 8.95
C LYS A 86 5.27 15.25 9.92
N GLU A 87 4.26 15.17 10.77
CA GLU A 87 4.10 14.11 11.75
C GLU A 87 3.84 12.74 11.09
N MET A 88 3.04 12.72 10.03
CA MET A 88 2.81 11.51 9.24
C MET A 88 4.09 11.06 8.51
N SER A 89 4.87 11.99 7.95
CA SER A 89 6.17 11.68 7.33
C SER A 89 7.15 11.12 8.35
N GLU A 90 7.18 11.67 9.57
CA GLU A 90 8.03 11.18 10.66
C GLU A 90 7.61 9.77 11.10
N ALA A 91 6.30 9.50 11.27
CA ALA A 91 5.80 8.17 11.60
C ALA A 91 6.18 7.15 10.51
N LEU A 92 6.06 7.51 9.23
CA LEU A 92 6.48 6.67 8.12
C LEU A 92 7.99 6.42 8.14
N PHE A 93 8.80 7.47 8.33
CA PHE A 93 10.25 7.37 8.41
C PHE A 93 10.71 6.42 9.53
N LEU A 94 10.17 6.54 10.74
CA LEU A 94 10.55 5.70 11.88
C LEU A 94 10.26 4.21 11.62
N ASN A 95 9.10 3.91 11.04
CA ASN A 95 8.75 2.56 10.67
C ASN A 95 9.62 2.00 9.54
N LEU A 96 9.89 2.79 8.50
CA LEU A 96 10.80 2.39 7.43
C LEU A 96 12.22 2.15 7.95
N LYS A 97 12.75 3.03 8.81
CA LYS A 97 14.07 2.90 9.42
C LYS A 97 14.21 1.60 10.22
N GLU A 98 13.18 1.24 11.01
CA GLU A 98 13.13 -0.04 11.73
C GLU A 98 13.15 -1.23 10.74
N MET A 99 12.34 -1.20 9.69
CA MET A 99 12.22 -2.31 8.74
C MET A 99 13.42 -2.45 7.80
N LEU A 100 14.06 -1.34 7.45
CA LEU A 100 15.28 -1.34 6.64
C LEU A 100 16.47 -1.93 7.39
N ASN A 101 16.55 -1.75 8.70
CA ASN A 101 17.64 -2.24 9.53
C ASN A 101 19.02 -1.78 8.99
N LYS A 102 19.85 -2.72 8.49
CA LYS A 102 21.19 -2.44 7.93
C LYS A 102 21.24 -2.25 6.41
N LYS A 103 20.09 -2.29 5.75
CA LYS A 103 19.98 -2.15 4.28
C LYS A 103 20.24 -0.69 3.89
N LYS A 104 21.17 -0.48 2.96
CA LYS A 104 21.59 0.87 2.54
C LYS A 104 21.35 1.16 1.06
N LYS A 105 21.36 0.13 0.21
CA LYS A 105 21.08 0.28 -1.22
C LYS A 105 19.61 0.02 -1.48
N ILE A 106 18.88 1.05 -1.84
CA ILE A 106 17.43 1.01 -1.96
C ILE A 106 17.04 1.30 -3.40
N LEU A 107 16.26 0.41 -4.00
CA LEU A 107 15.53 0.68 -5.24
C LEU A 107 14.06 0.95 -4.90
N ILE A 108 13.55 2.10 -5.29
CA ILE A 108 12.14 2.48 -5.10
C ILE A 108 11.41 2.30 -6.42
N ALA A 109 10.27 1.62 -6.40
CA ALA A 109 9.39 1.45 -7.54
C ALA A 109 8.02 2.06 -7.24
N GLY A 110 7.68 3.13 -7.93
CA GLY A 110 6.37 3.76 -7.88
C GLY A 110 5.44 3.10 -8.90
N LEU A 111 4.53 2.24 -8.43
CA LEU A 111 3.59 1.50 -9.27
C LEU A 111 2.37 2.37 -9.63
N GLY A 112 1.67 1.95 -10.68
CA GLY A 112 0.44 2.56 -11.15
C GLY A 112 0.60 3.40 -12.41
N ASN A 113 -0.52 3.97 -12.86
CA ASN A 113 -0.62 4.77 -14.07
C ASN A 113 -0.58 6.27 -13.72
N ALA A 114 0.43 6.99 -14.21
CA ALA A 114 0.58 8.42 -13.97
C ALA A 114 -0.59 9.26 -14.54
N ASP A 115 -1.26 8.75 -15.59
CA ASP A 115 -2.36 9.44 -16.28
C ASP A 115 -3.74 9.20 -15.62
N VAL A 116 -3.81 8.28 -14.66
CA VAL A 116 -5.02 7.98 -13.88
C VAL A 116 -4.84 8.49 -12.45
N THR A 117 -5.50 9.58 -12.09
CA THR A 117 -5.24 10.27 -10.81
C THR A 117 -5.25 9.33 -9.61
N ALA A 118 -6.27 8.48 -9.47
CA ALA A 118 -6.39 7.56 -8.33
C ALA A 118 -5.30 6.49 -8.29
N ASP A 119 -4.64 6.21 -9.40
CA ASP A 119 -3.57 5.22 -9.58
C ASP A 119 -2.17 5.87 -9.68
N SER A 120 -2.07 7.20 -9.60
CA SER A 120 -0.83 7.95 -9.81
C SER A 120 0.06 8.10 -8.57
N LEU A 121 -0.28 7.46 -7.45
CA LEU A 121 0.44 7.60 -6.18
C LEU A 121 1.94 7.31 -6.33
N GLY A 122 2.27 6.11 -6.79
CA GLY A 122 3.65 5.66 -6.95
C GLY A 122 4.49 6.58 -7.84
N PRO A 123 4.05 6.88 -9.07
CA PRO A 123 4.74 7.83 -9.95
C PRO A 123 4.95 9.22 -9.33
N LYS A 124 3.95 9.76 -8.61
CA LYS A 124 4.05 11.06 -7.94
C LYS A 124 5.05 11.03 -6.78
N VAL A 125 5.10 9.94 -6.01
CA VAL A 125 6.12 9.80 -4.95
C VAL A 125 7.51 9.80 -5.57
N VAL A 126 7.74 8.98 -6.60
CA VAL A 126 9.05 8.91 -7.29
C VAL A 126 9.52 10.27 -7.78
N ASN A 127 8.63 11.10 -8.31
CA ASN A 127 8.95 12.46 -8.79
C ASN A 127 9.40 13.43 -7.68
N ASN A 128 9.09 13.13 -6.40
CA ASN A 128 9.45 13.96 -5.25
C ASN A 128 10.65 13.41 -4.45
N LEU A 129 11.26 12.30 -4.88
CA LEU A 129 12.39 11.68 -4.17
C LEU A 129 13.72 12.35 -4.49
N TYR A 130 14.59 12.44 -3.48
CA TYR A 130 15.99 12.78 -3.65
C TYR A 130 16.80 11.54 -3.98
N ILE A 131 17.26 11.44 -5.22
CA ILE A 131 18.02 10.31 -5.73
C ILE A 131 19.51 10.53 -5.47
N THR A 132 20.17 9.58 -4.80
CA THR A 132 21.56 9.72 -4.35
C THR A 132 22.53 8.73 -5.03
N ARG A 133 22.03 7.66 -5.66
CA ARG A 133 22.88 6.61 -6.23
C ARG A 133 23.91 7.13 -7.25
N HIS A 134 23.53 8.03 -8.14
CA HIS A 134 24.45 8.61 -9.13
C HIS A 134 25.47 9.52 -8.45
N LEU A 135 25.08 10.30 -7.45
CA LEU A 135 25.97 11.20 -6.70
C LEU A 135 27.05 10.39 -5.95
N GLN A 136 26.64 9.32 -5.26
CA GLN A 136 27.57 8.45 -4.53
C GLN A 136 28.57 7.76 -5.47
N LYS A 137 28.15 7.35 -6.66
CA LYS A 137 29.04 6.77 -7.67
C LYS A 137 30.12 7.74 -8.17
N GLU A 138 29.78 9.03 -8.20
CA GLU A 138 30.70 10.10 -8.58
C GLU A 138 31.50 10.66 -7.38
N GLY A 139 31.29 10.09 -6.17
CA GLY A 139 31.95 10.56 -4.95
C GLY A 139 31.44 11.92 -4.44
N ILE A 140 30.24 12.31 -4.87
CA ILE A 140 29.62 13.57 -4.51
C ILE A 140 28.70 13.36 -3.27
N GLY A 141 28.99 14.09 -2.19
CA GLY A 141 28.24 14.02 -0.95
C GLY A 141 28.53 12.76 -0.12
N ASN A 142 28.06 12.76 1.11
CA ASN A 142 28.15 11.64 2.04
C ASN A 142 26.74 11.25 2.49
N TYR A 143 26.07 10.41 1.70
CA TYR A 143 24.72 9.96 2.00
C TYR A 143 24.74 8.62 2.71
N GLN A 144 23.88 8.46 3.71
CA GLN A 144 23.76 7.21 4.45
C GLN A 144 23.15 6.09 3.59
N PHE A 145 22.30 6.44 2.62
CA PHE A 145 21.61 5.50 1.73
C PHE A 145 21.89 5.79 0.27
N GLU A 146 22.13 4.73 -0.50
CA GLU A 146 22.16 4.75 -1.96
C GLU A 146 20.74 4.57 -2.49
N LEU A 147 20.10 5.66 -2.92
CA LEU A 147 18.72 5.68 -3.37
C LEU A 147 18.65 5.77 -4.90
N SER A 148 17.93 4.83 -5.51
CA SER A 148 17.50 4.87 -6.91
C SER A 148 16.01 4.66 -7.01
N ALA A 149 15.36 5.20 -8.04
CA ALA A 149 13.91 5.06 -8.20
C ALA A 149 13.52 4.91 -9.67
N ILE A 150 12.36 4.28 -9.88
CA ILE A 150 11.71 4.12 -11.17
C ILE A 150 10.18 4.18 -11.01
N ALA A 151 9.50 4.79 -11.97
CA ALA A 151 8.07 4.61 -12.19
C ALA A 151 7.91 3.80 -13.48
N PRO A 152 7.71 2.46 -13.39
CA PRO A 152 7.76 1.57 -14.56
C PRO A 152 6.55 1.73 -15.50
N GLY A 153 5.49 2.40 -15.04
CA GLY A 153 4.20 2.44 -15.73
C GLY A 153 3.41 1.14 -15.54
N VAL A 154 2.39 0.96 -16.36
CA VAL A 154 1.51 -0.21 -16.33
C VAL A 154 1.69 -1.07 -17.58
N MET A 155 1.40 -2.37 -17.47
CA MET A 155 1.55 -3.32 -18.59
C MET A 155 0.78 -2.87 -19.85
N ALA A 156 -0.37 -2.22 -19.69
CA ALA A 156 -1.15 -1.71 -20.82
C ALA A 156 -0.41 -0.64 -21.65
N GLN A 157 0.56 0.08 -21.03
CA GLN A 157 1.38 1.09 -21.70
C GLN A 157 2.70 0.50 -22.21
N THR A 158 3.30 -0.41 -21.44
CA THR A 158 4.67 -0.90 -21.69
C THR A 158 4.70 -2.24 -22.44
N GLY A 159 3.64 -3.04 -22.35
CA GLY A 159 3.60 -4.42 -22.83
C GLY A 159 4.42 -5.40 -21.98
N ILE A 160 4.96 -4.96 -20.82
CA ILE A 160 5.87 -5.75 -19.96
C ILE A 160 5.26 -5.79 -18.54
N GLU A 161 5.29 -6.95 -17.90
CA GLU A 161 4.91 -7.06 -16.52
C GLU A 161 5.86 -6.27 -15.60
N THR A 162 5.32 -5.55 -14.65
CA THR A 162 6.11 -4.74 -13.73
C THR A 162 7.10 -5.58 -12.91
N SER A 163 6.74 -6.81 -12.56
CA SER A 163 7.63 -7.75 -11.87
C SER A 163 8.87 -8.09 -12.70
N GLU A 164 8.74 -8.29 -14.02
CA GLU A 164 9.85 -8.57 -14.94
C GLU A 164 10.81 -7.38 -15.03
N ILE A 165 10.27 -6.16 -15.09
CA ILE A 165 11.08 -4.93 -15.08
C ILE A 165 11.87 -4.83 -13.79
N LEU A 166 11.22 -5.03 -12.63
CA LEU A 166 11.84 -4.90 -11.33
C LEU A 166 12.85 -6.01 -11.03
N GLU A 167 12.59 -7.26 -11.45
CA GLU A 167 13.53 -8.38 -11.36
C GLU A 167 14.81 -8.06 -12.14
N SER A 168 14.67 -7.65 -13.39
CA SER A 168 15.81 -7.28 -14.25
C SER A 168 16.64 -6.13 -13.67
N LEU A 169 15.97 -5.12 -13.11
CA LEU A 169 16.65 -3.99 -12.46
C LEU A 169 17.33 -4.41 -11.17
N ALA A 170 16.67 -5.23 -10.34
CA ALA A 170 17.24 -5.75 -9.08
C ALA A 170 18.47 -6.59 -9.37
N ASP A 171 18.43 -7.43 -10.39
CA ASP A 171 19.61 -8.20 -10.83
C ASP A 171 20.77 -7.30 -11.28
N ARG A 172 20.51 -6.21 -11.98
CA ARG A 172 21.53 -5.30 -12.47
C ARG A 172 22.07 -4.33 -11.43
N ILE A 173 21.17 -3.79 -10.57
CA ILE A 173 21.50 -2.77 -9.57
C ILE A 173 22.04 -3.39 -8.28
N LYS A 174 21.59 -4.63 -7.94
CA LYS A 174 21.89 -5.34 -6.70
C LYS A 174 21.54 -4.50 -5.46
N PRO A 175 20.28 -4.06 -5.32
CA PRO A 175 19.85 -3.34 -4.12
C PRO A 175 19.78 -4.29 -2.92
N ASP A 176 19.90 -3.76 -1.71
CA ASP A 176 19.67 -4.54 -0.49
C ASP A 176 18.16 -4.77 -0.23
N VAL A 177 17.33 -3.91 -0.83
CA VAL A 177 15.86 -3.94 -0.72
C VAL A 177 15.21 -3.18 -1.86
N VAL A 178 14.05 -3.67 -2.30
CA VAL A 178 13.13 -2.91 -3.17
C VAL A 178 11.99 -2.40 -2.31
N ILE A 179 11.68 -1.10 -2.40
CA ILE A 179 10.48 -0.50 -1.82
C ILE A 179 9.49 -0.26 -2.96
N VAL A 180 8.33 -0.90 -2.91
CA VAL A 180 7.25 -0.68 -3.88
C VAL A 180 6.18 0.22 -3.28
N ILE A 181 5.68 1.18 -4.07
CA ILE A 181 4.65 2.13 -3.64
C ILE A 181 3.47 2.02 -4.60
N ASP A 182 2.28 1.76 -4.07
CA ASP A 182 1.09 1.49 -4.87
C ASP A 182 -0.18 2.12 -4.30
N ALA A 183 -1.13 2.38 -5.17
CA ALA A 183 -2.50 2.74 -4.82
C ALA A 183 -3.31 1.47 -4.54
N LEU A 184 -3.98 1.41 -3.41
CA LEU A 184 -4.75 0.26 -2.96
C LEU A 184 -6.25 0.48 -3.11
N ALA A 185 -7.03 -0.61 -3.03
CA ALA A 185 -8.47 -0.54 -2.84
C ALA A 185 -8.82 -0.68 -1.35
N ALA A 186 -9.70 0.21 -0.87
CA ALA A 186 -10.28 0.12 0.46
C ALA A 186 -11.51 -0.79 0.46
N ARG A 187 -11.75 -1.45 1.58
CA ARG A 187 -13.03 -2.08 1.90
C ARG A 187 -13.99 -1.09 2.56
N SER A 188 -13.45 -0.23 3.42
CA SER A 188 -14.22 0.78 4.14
C SER A 188 -13.89 2.18 3.64
N TYR A 189 -14.93 2.97 3.38
CA TYR A 189 -14.78 4.38 2.99
C TYR A 189 -14.07 5.21 4.08
N SER A 190 -14.14 4.80 5.33
CA SER A 190 -13.48 5.46 6.44
C SER A 190 -11.96 5.48 6.34
N ARG A 191 -11.37 4.57 5.54
CA ARG A 191 -9.93 4.43 5.33
C ARG A 191 -9.41 5.08 4.06
N LEU A 192 -10.33 5.46 3.17
CA LEU A 192 -10.02 6.02 1.88
C LEU A 192 -9.25 7.34 2.02
N ASN A 193 -8.02 7.40 1.46
CA ASN A 193 -7.08 8.52 1.60
C ASN A 193 -6.70 8.87 3.05
N LYS A 194 -6.88 7.96 4.01
CA LYS A 194 -6.61 8.20 5.45
C LYS A 194 -5.64 7.21 6.08
N THR A 195 -5.16 6.27 5.29
CA THR A 195 -4.39 5.14 5.80
C THR A 195 -3.17 4.91 4.94
N ILE A 196 -2.01 4.71 5.58
CA ILE A 196 -0.80 4.21 4.92
C ILE A 196 -0.51 2.83 5.50
N GLN A 197 -0.37 1.82 4.65
CA GLN A 197 0.09 0.50 5.06
C GLN A 197 1.53 0.26 4.59
N ILE A 198 2.36 -0.29 5.48
CA ILE A 198 3.70 -0.77 5.17
C ILE A 198 3.73 -2.27 5.45
N SER A 199 4.35 -3.06 4.56
CA SER A 199 4.55 -4.50 4.80
C SER A 199 5.91 -4.98 4.28
N ASP A 200 6.40 -6.09 4.85
CA ASP A 200 7.62 -6.78 4.41
C ASP A 200 7.34 -8.03 3.56
N THR A 201 6.10 -8.20 3.13
CA THR A 201 5.65 -9.35 2.35
C THR A 201 5.56 -9.09 0.85
N GLY A 202 5.81 -7.84 0.43
CA GLY A 202 5.56 -7.42 -0.95
C GLY A 202 4.10 -7.09 -1.22
N ILE A 203 3.73 -7.07 -2.49
CA ILE A 203 2.41 -6.67 -2.97
C ILE A 203 2.00 -7.48 -4.20
N ALA A 204 0.69 -7.66 -4.39
CA ALA A 204 0.07 -8.14 -5.62
C ALA A 204 -0.66 -6.96 -6.29
N PRO A 205 -0.02 -6.25 -7.25
CA PRO A 205 -0.60 -5.05 -7.83
C PRO A 205 -1.94 -5.30 -8.48
N GLY A 206 -2.91 -4.41 -8.26
CA GLY A 206 -4.25 -4.50 -8.84
C GLY A 206 -5.14 -5.60 -8.26
N SER A 207 -4.71 -6.36 -7.25
CA SER A 207 -5.51 -7.43 -6.63
C SER A 207 -6.84 -6.91 -6.07
N GLY A 208 -6.83 -5.73 -5.48
CA GLY A 208 -8.02 -5.08 -4.90
C GLY A 208 -9.06 -4.65 -5.94
N VAL A 209 -8.66 -4.46 -7.20
CA VAL A 209 -9.55 -4.07 -8.31
C VAL A 209 -9.79 -5.21 -9.32
N GLY A 210 -9.41 -6.43 -8.97
CA GLY A 210 -9.66 -7.60 -9.81
C GLY A 210 -8.67 -7.84 -10.94
N ASN A 211 -7.61 -7.04 -11.04
CA ASN A 211 -6.53 -7.25 -11.98
C ASN A 211 -5.50 -8.20 -11.38
N HIS A 212 -5.40 -9.41 -11.92
CA HIS A 212 -4.38 -10.37 -11.51
C HIS A 212 -3.07 -10.06 -12.22
N ARG A 213 -2.16 -9.41 -11.51
CA ARG A 213 -0.77 -9.18 -11.94
C ARG A 213 0.16 -10.10 -11.16
N ASN A 214 1.37 -10.29 -11.70
CA ASN A 214 2.40 -11.02 -10.99
C ASN A 214 2.75 -10.33 -9.67
N GLU A 215 2.86 -11.11 -8.60
CA GLU A 215 3.23 -10.60 -7.30
C GLU A 215 4.67 -10.04 -7.31
N ILE A 216 4.88 -8.96 -6.57
CA ILE A 216 6.19 -8.34 -6.36
C ILE A 216 6.57 -8.66 -4.91
N THR A 217 7.32 -9.72 -4.73
CA THR A 217 7.74 -10.30 -3.44
C THR A 217 9.23 -10.59 -3.45
N GLN A 218 9.81 -10.92 -2.28
CA GLN A 218 11.19 -11.38 -2.23
C GLN A 218 11.42 -12.62 -3.11
N HIS A 219 10.41 -13.47 -3.29
CA HIS A 219 10.53 -14.68 -4.10
C HIS A 219 10.64 -14.36 -5.59
N THR A 220 9.86 -13.38 -6.07
CA THR A 220 9.83 -13.00 -7.49
C THR A 220 10.97 -12.05 -7.87
N ILE A 221 11.41 -11.18 -6.96
CA ILE A 221 12.43 -10.15 -7.24
C ILE A 221 13.86 -10.60 -6.84
N GLY A 222 13.98 -11.64 -6.01
CA GLY A 222 15.27 -12.14 -5.54
C GLY A 222 15.91 -11.36 -4.39
N VAL A 223 15.35 -10.22 -4.01
CA VAL A 223 15.78 -9.39 -2.87
C VAL A 223 14.58 -9.04 -1.98
N PRO A 224 14.79 -8.69 -0.69
CA PRO A 224 13.70 -8.26 0.19
C PRO A 224 12.87 -7.15 -0.44
N VAL A 225 11.54 -7.24 -0.27
CA VAL A 225 10.58 -6.24 -0.77
C VAL A 225 9.80 -5.66 0.41
N LEU A 226 9.79 -4.33 0.53
CA LEU A 226 8.86 -3.59 1.36
C LEU A 226 7.79 -2.97 0.47
N ALA A 227 6.55 -3.02 0.90
CA ALA A 227 5.44 -2.37 0.19
C ALA A 227 4.86 -1.22 1.02
N ILE A 228 4.61 -0.09 0.38
CA ILE A 228 3.88 1.06 0.94
C ILE A 228 2.63 1.23 0.09
N GLY A 229 1.46 1.20 0.72
CA GLY A 229 0.19 1.34 0.03
C GLY A 229 -0.75 2.33 0.69
N VAL A 230 -1.53 3.03 -0.13
CA VAL A 230 -2.60 3.92 0.33
C VAL A 230 -3.88 3.59 -0.42
N PRO A 231 -4.99 3.37 0.28
CA PRO A 231 -6.28 3.15 -0.38
C PRO A 231 -6.79 4.46 -1.00
N THR A 232 -6.91 4.48 -2.31
CA THR A 232 -7.31 5.64 -3.12
C THR A 232 -8.66 5.45 -3.81
N VAL A 233 -9.09 4.20 -3.92
CA VAL A 233 -10.38 3.80 -4.50
C VAL A 233 -11.12 2.85 -3.58
N ILE A 234 -12.43 2.78 -3.76
CA ILE A 234 -13.31 1.81 -3.09
C ILE A 234 -14.33 1.30 -4.11
N SER A 235 -14.63 0.02 -4.09
CA SER A 235 -15.66 -0.54 -4.96
C SER A 235 -17.07 -0.15 -4.50
N VAL A 236 -18.00 -0.05 -5.44
CA VAL A 236 -19.41 0.24 -5.13
C VAL A 236 -20.02 -0.81 -4.18
N PRO A 237 -19.79 -2.12 -4.36
CA PRO A 237 -20.24 -3.12 -3.40
C PRO A 237 -19.70 -2.90 -1.97
N ALA A 238 -18.46 -2.46 -1.82
CA ALA A 238 -17.89 -2.17 -0.50
C ALA A 238 -18.59 -0.97 0.18
N ILE A 239 -18.96 0.06 -0.57
CA ILE A 239 -19.74 1.20 -0.05
C ILE A 239 -21.12 0.73 0.41
N ILE A 240 -21.81 -0.06 -0.41
CA ILE A 240 -23.13 -0.60 -0.07
C ILE A 240 -23.07 -1.42 1.22
N HIS A 241 -22.05 -2.27 1.34
CA HIS A 241 -21.82 -3.05 2.54
C HIS A 241 -21.57 -2.17 3.78
N ASP A 242 -20.73 -1.15 3.66
CA ASP A 242 -20.41 -0.23 4.76
C ASP A 242 -21.65 0.53 5.27
N VAL A 243 -22.55 0.92 4.35
CA VAL A 243 -23.74 1.72 4.70
C VAL A 243 -24.90 0.87 5.19
N PHE A 244 -25.14 -0.29 4.57
CA PHE A 244 -26.36 -1.07 4.78
C PHE A 244 -26.12 -2.44 5.47
N GLY A 245 -24.86 -2.87 5.65
CA GLY A 245 -24.49 -4.16 6.24
C GLY A 245 -24.62 -5.36 5.31
N GLU A 246 -24.25 -6.56 5.77
CA GLU A 246 -24.16 -7.78 4.96
C GLU A 246 -25.46 -8.18 4.26
N LYS A 247 -26.61 -8.04 4.94
CA LYS A 247 -27.92 -8.43 4.40
C LYS A 247 -28.36 -7.65 3.17
N SER A 248 -27.81 -6.47 2.95
CA SER A 248 -28.16 -5.63 1.80
C SER A 248 -27.52 -6.11 0.50
N LEU A 249 -26.38 -6.75 0.56
CA LEU A 249 -25.72 -7.31 -0.63
C LEU A 249 -26.49 -8.48 -1.25
N GLU A 250 -27.16 -9.30 -0.43
CA GLU A 250 -28.00 -10.39 -0.91
C GLU A 250 -29.22 -9.87 -1.70
N ASN A 251 -29.87 -8.81 -1.22
CA ASN A 251 -31.03 -8.20 -1.89
C ASN A 251 -30.64 -7.37 -3.11
N VAL A 252 -29.43 -6.82 -3.13
CA VAL A 252 -28.91 -5.97 -4.20
C VAL A 252 -28.38 -6.83 -5.36
N SER A 253 -27.87 -8.03 -5.07
CA SER A 253 -27.27 -8.93 -6.08
C SER A 253 -28.22 -9.40 -7.17
N GLU A 254 -29.53 -9.41 -6.94
CA GLU A 254 -30.53 -9.88 -7.92
C GLU A 254 -30.86 -8.85 -9.02
N ASN A 255 -30.48 -7.57 -8.84
CA ASN A 255 -30.92 -6.49 -9.71
C ASN A 255 -29.79 -5.53 -10.15
N ILE A 256 -28.53 -5.87 -9.95
CA ILE A 256 -27.40 -4.99 -10.32
C ILE A 256 -26.62 -5.58 -11.49
N ASP A 257 -26.36 -4.75 -12.49
CA ASP A 257 -25.53 -5.09 -13.64
C ASP A 257 -24.07 -5.34 -13.23
N GLU A 258 -23.38 -6.27 -13.92
CA GLU A 258 -21.96 -6.56 -13.69
C GLU A 258 -21.08 -5.31 -13.82
N GLU A 259 -21.45 -4.37 -14.69
CA GLU A 259 -20.78 -3.10 -14.86
C GLU A 259 -20.78 -2.28 -13.57
N PHE A 260 -21.92 -2.20 -12.87
CA PHE A 260 -22.04 -1.48 -11.60
C PHE A 260 -21.20 -2.12 -10.48
N ILE A 261 -21.14 -3.46 -10.46
CA ILE A 261 -20.34 -4.22 -9.49
C ILE A 261 -18.83 -3.96 -9.68
N SER A 262 -18.41 -3.75 -10.93
CA SER A 262 -17.02 -3.49 -11.29
C SER A 262 -16.58 -2.04 -11.05
N MET A 263 -17.55 -1.11 -10.82
CA MET A 263 -17.24 0.31 -10.62
C MET A 263 -16.44 0.55 -9.33
N HIS A 264 -15.44 1.41 -9.48
CA HIS A 264 -14.66 1.94 -8.35
C HIS A 264 -14.84 3.44 -8.29
N VAL A 265 -14.96 3.96 -7.08
CA VAL A 265 -15.12 5.39 -6.82
C VAL A 265 -13.97 5.93 -6.00
N THR A 266 -13.72 7.21 -6.15
CA THR A 266 -12.68 7.96 -5.44
C THR A 266 -13.27 9.29 -4.94
N PRO A 267 -12.71 9.91 -3.89
CA PRO A 267 -13.18 11.20 -3.41
C PRO A 267 -13.08 12.30 -4.47
N LYS A 268 -13.99 13.26 -4.45
CA LYS A 268 -14.02 14.37 -5.40
C LYS A 268 -12.71 15.18 -5.45
N ASN A 269 -12.00 15.26 -4.33
CA ASN A 269 -10.74 16.00 -4.19
C ASN A 269 -9.49 15.12 -4.40
N ILE A 270 -9.61 14.02 -5.17
CA ILE A 270 -8.53 13.04 -5.34
C ILE A 270 -7.24 13.66 -5.89
N ASP A 271 -7.32 14.62 -6.82
CA ASP A 271 -6.14 15.26 -7.40
C ASP A 271 -5.26 15.93 -6.33
N GLU A 272 -5.91 16.69 -5.44
CA GLU A 272 -5.23 17.37 -4.36
C GLU A 272 -4.76 16.40 -3.27
N SER A 273 -5.58 15.40 -2.96
CA SER A 273 -5.21 14.33 -2.03
C SER A 273 -3.97 13.59 -2.51
N MET A 274 -3.93 13.18 -3.78
CA MET A 274 -2.76 12.49 -4.34
C MET A 274 -1.50 13.33 -4.29
N LYS A 275 -1.60 14.62 -4.59
CA LYS A 275 -0.45 15.54 -4.49
C LYS A 275 0.10 15.61 -3.06
N ARG A 276 -0.77 15.72 -2.05
CA ARG A 276 -0.37 15.82 -0.65
C ARG A 276 0.15 14.51 -0.09
N ILE A 277 -0.57 13.41 -0.33
CA ILE A 277 -0.19 12.08 0.16
C ILE A 277 1.14 11.65 -0.46
N SER A 278 1.33 11.85 -1.75
CA SER A 278 2.60 11.53 -2.41
C SER A 278 3.76 12.35 -1.84
N TYR A 279 3.55 13.63 -1.56
CA TYR A 279 4.54 14.48 -0.90
C TYR A 279 4.85 13.97 0.52
N THR A 280 3.84 13.65 1.32
CA THR A 280 4.02 13.10 2.68
C THR A 280 4.85 11.82 2.68
N ILE A 281 4.57 10.91 1.74
CA ILE A 281 5.32 9.65 1.62
C ILE A 281 6.76 9.92 1.15
N SER A 282 6.95 10.79 0.16
CA SER A 282 8.28 11.11 -0.32
C SER A 282 9.14 11.77 0.76
N GLU A 283 8.59 12.66 1.57
CA GLU A 283 9.30 13.27 2.70
C GLU A 283 9.70 12.22 3.75
N GLY A 284 8.79 11.29 4.09
CA GLY A 284 9.13 10.19 5.01
C GLY A 284 10.29 9.31 4.50
N ILE A 285 10.40 9.13 3.19
CA ILE A 285 11.52 8.41 2.56
C ILE A 285 12.76 9.31 2.49
N ASN A 286 12.63 10.58 2.11
CA ASN A 286 13.73 11.52 2.02
C ASN A 286 14.43 11.75 3.36
N HIS A 287 13.70 11.66 4.48
CA HIS A 287 14.27 11.73 5.83
C HIS A 287 15.31 10.64 6.10
N LEU A 288 15.28 9.51 5.40
CA LEU A 288 16.33 8.49 5.49
C LEU A 288 17.71 9.02 5.09
N LEU A 289 17.79 10.03 4.21
CA LEU A 289 19.04 10.57 3.67
C LEU A 289 19.76 11.51 4.63
N HIS A 290 19.03 12.07 5.61
CA HIS A 290 19.54 13.12 6.50
C HIS A 290 19.74 12.67 7.95
N ASN A 291 19.40 11.41 8.29
CA ASN A 291 19.48 10.78 9.61
C ASN A 291 20.28 9.48 9.54
#